data_b06007c46de404586065a53b4a71bb0e
#
_entry.id   b06007c46de404586065a53b4a71bb0e
#
_cell.length_a   1.000
_cell.length_b   1.000
_cell.length_c   1.000
_cell.angle_alpha   90.00
_cell.angle_beta   90.00
_cell.angle_gamma   90.00
#
_symmetry.space_group_name_H-M   'P 1'
#
loop_
_entity.id
_entity.type
_entity.pdbx_description
1 polymer ?
#
loop_
_entity_poly.entity_id
_entity_poly.type
_entity_poly.pdbx_seq_one_letter_code
_entity_poly.pdbx_strand_id
1 'polypeptide(L)'
;MNTWRNLPGKLKVSLLSLHPRLRREALRCGEDLNAAERELFLTLNRYDLAHSLAMARRLGDDPLLKRAALLHDVGKLRHELNIFTRWLCTFLEIFLPGRLRQLCATVEEKARGEGILERIRSLPRGWRRGFFVQAHHGEIAGALLRRAGSAEELVRLVEEHQHEPRDEKARRLRQADDAL
;
A
#
# COMPACT_ATOMS: atom_id res chain seq x y z
N MET A 1 -5.21 -1.04 -10.59
CA MET A 1 -4.79 -2.13 -11.54
C MET A 1 -3.54 -1.71 -12.30
N ASN A 2 -2.52 -2.57 -12.32
CA ASN A 2 -1.30 -2.29 -13.08
C ASN A 2 -1.56 -2.38 -14.59
N THR A 3 -1.25 -1.31 -15.31
CA THR A 3 -1.35 -1.23 -16.77
C THR A 3 -0.04 -0.72 -17.36
N TRP A 4 0.16 -0.89 -18.67
CA TRP A 4 1.30 -0.33 -19.39
C TRP A 4 1.42 1.20 -19.23
N ARG A 5 0.30 1.88 -19.02
CA ARG A 5 0.25 3.34 -18.84
C ARG A 5 0.92 3.81 -17.55
N ASN A 6 1.02 2.94 -16.52
CA ASN A 6 1.61 3.28 -15.22
C ASN A 6 3.13 3.07 -15.18
N LEU A 7 3.74 2.47 -16.23
CA LEU A 7 5.18 2.20 -16.27
C LEU A 7 6.05 3.47 -16.12
N PRO A 8 5.75 4.61 -16.79
CA PRO A 8 6.55 5.83 -16.60
C PRO A 8 6.51 6.34 -15.16
N GLY A 9 5.34 6.27 -14.50
CA GLY A 9 5.18 6.63 -13.09
C GLY A 9 6.04 5.75 -12.18
N LYS A 10 5.98 4.43 -12.39
CA LYS A 10 6.79 3.46 -11.64
C LYS A 10 8.30 3.66 -11.81
N LEU A 11 8.74 3.98 -13.03
CA LEU A 11 10.15 4.30 -13.29
C LEU A 11 10.56 5.56 -12.54
N LYS A 12 9.74 6.61 -12.57
CA LYS A 12 9.96 7.84 -11.81
C LYS A 12 10.06 7.58 -10.31
N VAL A 13 9.13 6.81 -9.74
CA VAL A 13 9.15 6.43 -8.32
C VAL A 13 10.40 5.60 -7.99
N SER A 14 10.81 4.68 -8.87
CA SER A 14 12.05 3.91 -8.70
C SER A 14 13.26 4.83 -8.61
N LEU A 15 13.39 5.82 -9.49
CA LEU A 15 14.47 6.81 -9.43
C LEU A 15 14.40 7.65 -8.15
N LEU A 16 13.22 8.12 -7.75
CA LEU A 16 13.02 8.85 -6.50
C LEU A 16 13.40 8.02 -5.26
N SER A 17 13.16 6.71 -5.32
CA SER A 17 13.52 5.79 -4.22
C SER A 17 15.02 5.71 -3.96
N LEU A 18 15.85 6.02 -4.95
CA LEU A 18 17.31 6.04 -4.83
C LEU A 18 17.84 7.35 -4.22
N HIS A 19 17.01 8.40 -4.14
CA HIS A 19 17.45 9.72 -3.71
C HIS A 19 17.93 9.71 -2.24
N PRO A 20 19.14 10.24 -1.92
CA PRO A 20 19.72 10.15 -0.59
C PRO A 20 18.91 10.90 0.49
N ARG A 21 18.18 11.95 0.10
CA ARG A 21 17.36 12.77 1.02
C ARG A 21 15.97 12.19 1.30
N LEU A 22 15.58 11.07 0.66
CA LEU A 22 14.25 10.47 0.78
C LEU A 22 13.83 10.29 2.25
N ARG A 23 14.71 9.73 3.09
CA ARG A 23 14.42 9.50 4.51
C ARG A 23 14.17 10.79 5.27
N ARG A 24 14.95 11.83 4.99
CA ARG A 24 14.76 13.15 5.63
C ARG A 24 13.43 13.77 5.24
N GLU A 25 13.06 13.63 3.97
CA GLU A 25 11.77 14.10 3.48
C GLU A 25 10.60 13.34 4.10
N ALA A 26 10.69 12.02 4.21
CA ALA A 26 9.70 11.19 4.89
C ALA A 26 9.51 11.63 6.36
N LEU A 27 10.60 11.93 7.07
CA LEU A 27 10.52 12.42 8.44
C LEU A 27 9.74 13.74 8.55
N ARG A 28 9.98 14.68 7.62
CA ARG A 28 9.25 15.97 7.58
C ARG A 28 7.78 15.81 7.23
N CYS A 29 7.48 15.04 6.18
CA CYS A 29 6.09 14.80 5.76
C CYS A 29 5.29 14.01 6.80
N GLY A 30 5.95 13.21 7.63
CA GLY A 30 5.31 12.47 8.71
C GLY A 30 5.07 13.29 9.99
N GLU A 31 5.41 14.59 10.04
CA GLU A 31 5.16 15.44 11.23
C GLU A 31 3.67 15.65 11.50
N ASP A 32 2.83 15.63 10.46
CA ASP A 32 1.38 15.75 10.56
C ASP A 32 0.68 14.45 10.99
N LEU A 33 1.41 13.34 11.11
CA LEU A 33 0.90 12.04 11.55
C LEU A 33 1.01 11.92 13.08
N ASN A 34 0.08 11.18 13.70
CA ASN A 34 0.27 10.81 15.11
C ASN A 34 1.49 9.89 15.28
N ALA A 35 1.95 9.68 16.51
CA ALA A 35 3.18 8.92 16.76
C ALA A 35 3.14 7.50 16.19
N ALA A 36 2.02 6.78 16.35
CA ALA A 36 1.85 5.41 15.86
C ALA A 36 1.71 5.35 14.33
N GLU A 37 0.97 6.26 13.72
CA GLU A 37 0.90 6.41 12.26
C GLU A 37 2.27 6.68 11.64
N ARG A 38 3.03 7.59 12.27
CA ARG A 38 4.38 7.94 11.84
C ARG A 38 5.33 6.76 11.91
N GLU A 39 5.24 5.97 12.99
CA GLU A 39 6.01 4.73 13.11
C GLU A 39 5.68 3.78 11.95
N LEU A 40 4.40 3.49 11.69
CA LEU A 40 3.96 2.67 10.57
C LEU A 40 4.49 3.20 9.23
N PHE A 41 4.33 4.49 8.95
CA PHE A 41 4.80 5.12 7.72
C PHE A 41 6.31 4.94 7.52
N LEU A 42 7.09 5.12 8.59
CA LEU A 42 8.55 5.01 8.52
C LEU A 42 9.06 3.56 8.42
N THR A 43 8.21 2.54 8.61
CA THR A 43 8.53 1.13 8.33
C THR A 43 8.52 0.79 6.84
N LEU A 44 7.90 1.61 5.99
CA LEU A 44 7.84 1.39 4.56
C LEU A 44 9.25 1.25 3.95
N ASN A 45 9.40 0.39 2.95
CA ASN A 45 10.64 0.32 2.18
C ASN A 45 10.84 1.60 1.34
N ARG A 46 12.02 1.77 0.76
CA ARG A 46 12.36 3.00 0.03
C ARG A 46 11.44 3.30 -1.16
N TYR A 47 11.00 2.27 -1.88
CA TYR A 47 10.10 2.44 -3.02
C TYR A 47 8.72 2.93 -2.54
N ASP A 48 8.13 2.27 -1.55
CA ASP A 48 6.81 2.65 -1.02
C ASP A 48 6.86 4.03 -0.35
N LEU A 49 7.95 4.38 0.36
CA LEU A 49 8.16 5.75 0.87
C LEU A 49 8.17 6.79 -0.26
N ALA A 50 8.90 6.52 -1.35
CA ALA A 50 8.96 7.44 -2.48
C ALA A 50 7.60 7.59 -3.17
N HIS A 51 6.87 6.49 -3.31
CA HIS A 51 5.52 6.46 -3.87
C HIS A 51 4.53 7.26 -3.00
N SER A 52 4.47 6.96 -1.70
CA SER A 52 3.59 7.67 -0.76
C SER A 52 3.87 9.17 -0.70
N LEU A 53 5.14 9.58 -0.72
CA LEU A 53 5.53 10.98 -0.77
C LEU A 53 5.12 11.66 -2.09
N ALA A 54 5.27 10.97 -3.21
CA ALA A 54 4.85 11.50 -4.52
C ALA A 54 3.33 11.68 -4.58
N MET A 55 2.56 10.74 -4.03
CA MET A 55 1.10 10.86 -3.89
C MET A 55 0.72 12.02 -2.96
N ALA A 56 1.32 12.12 -1.78
CA ALA A 56 1.04 13.17 -0.81
C ALA A 56 1.28 14.58 -1.38
N ARG A 57 2.29 14.74 -2.25
CA ARG A 57 2.53 16.02 -2.96
C ARG A 57 1.42 16.38 -3.93
N ARG A 58 0.79 15.39 -4.58
CA ARG A 58 -0.32 15.60 -5.52
C ARG A 58 -1.64 15.94 -4.82
N LEU A 59 -1.80 15.45 -3.59
CA LEU A 59 -3.04 15.55 -2.80
C LEU A 59 -2.88 16.52 -1.63
N GLY A 60 -1.80 17.32 -1.59
CA GLY A 60 -1.44 18.16 -0.47
C GLY A 60 -2.37 19.35 -0.19
N ASP A 61 -3.34 19.60 -1.06
CA ASP A 61 -4.42 20.58 -0.88
C ASP A 61 -5.50 20.12 0.12
N ASP A 62 -5.59 18.82 0.38
CA ASP A 62 -6.52 18.21 1.35
C ASP A 62 -5.70 17.46 2.42
N PRO A 63 -5.73 17.91 3.69
CA PRO A 63 -4.97 17.29 4.77
C PRO A 63 -5.30 15.81 5.01
N LEU A 64 -6.57 15.42 4.85
CA LEU A 64 -7.00 14.04 5.01
C LEU A 64 -6.46 13.16 3.88
N LEU A 65 -6.56 13.63 2.63
CA LEU A 65 -6.02 12.91 1.47
C LEU A 65 -4.50 12.82 1.51
N LYS A 66 -3.82 13.87 1.97
CA LYS A 66 -2.37 13.85 2.20
C LYS A 66 -1.98 12.75 3.20
N ARG A 67 -2.69 12.65 4.35
CA ARG A 67 -2.45 11.59 5.34
C ARG A 67 -2.78 10.21 4.77
N ALA A 68 -3.90 10.06 4.06
CA ALA A 68 -4.26 8.81 3.40
C ALA A 68 -3.18 8.38 2.40
N ALA A 69 -2.66 9.30 1.59
CA ALA A 69 -1.57 9.04 0.66
C ALA A 69 -0.27 8.57 1.33
N LEU A 70 0.06 9.11 2.52
CA LEU A 70 1.24 8.65 3.27
C LEU A 70 1.06 7.23 3.83
N LEU A 71 -0.18 6.84 4.14
CA LEU A 71 -0.48 5.63 4.93
C LEU A 71 -1.11 4.48 4.13
N HIS A 72 -1.55 4.70 2.87
CA HIS A 72 -2.29 3.69 2.10
C HIS A 72 -1.53 2.37 1.93
N ASP A 73 -0.22 2.44 1.86
CA ASP A 73 0.68 1.31 1.59
C ASP A 73 1.30 0.67 2.85
N VAL A 74 0.99 1.15 4.08
CA VAL A 74 1.57 0.60 5.31
C VAL A 74 1.22 -0.88 5.53
N GLY A 75 0.15 -1.35 4.91
CA GLY A 75 -0.25 -2.76 4.91
C GLY A 75 0.64 -3.68 4.08
N LYS A 76 1.51 -3.16 3.22
CA LYS A 76 2.45 -3.96 2.41
C LYS A 76 3.54 -4.66 3.22
N LEU A 77 3.66 -4.39 4.50
CA LEU A 77 4.53 -5.05 5.47
C LEU A 77 5.94 -5.31 4.90
N ARG A 78 6.90 -4.45 5.20
CA ARG A 78 8.26 -4.39 4.63
C ARG A 78 8.94 -5.75 4.38
N HIS A 79 8.73 -6.72 5.29
CA HIS A 79 9.40 -8.01 5.24
C HIS A 79 8.64 -9.10 4.47
N GLU A 80 7.40 -8.83 4.03
CA GLU A 80 6.55 -9.81 3.37
C GLU A 80 6.56 -9.66 1.84
N LEU A 81 6.82 -8.45 1.35
CA LEU A 81 6.87 -8.14 -0.08
C LEU A 81 8.30 -7.76 -0.49
N ASN A 82 9.05 -8.74 -0.96
CA ASN A 82 10.33 -8.48 -1.61
C ASN A 82 10.13 -7.99 -3.06
N ILE A 83 11.19 -7.45 -3.66
CA ILE A 83 11.16 -6.90 -5.01
C ILE A 83 10.72 -7.94 -6.04
N PHE A 84 11.18 -9.19 -5.89
CA PHE A 84 10.82 -10.29 -6.79
C PHE A 84 9.32 -10.60 -6.76
N THR A 85 8.73 -10.74 -5.56
CA THR A 85 7.28 -10.97 -5.41
C THR A 85 6.46 -9.84 -6.02
N ARG A 86 6.88 -8.57 -5.87
CA ARG A 86 6.23 -7.41 -6.49
C ARG A 86 6.24 -7.47 -8.01
N TRP A 87 7.40 -7.73 -8.60
CA TRP A 87 7.53 -7.85 -10.05
C TRP A 87 6.73 -9.03 -10.59
N LEU A 88 6.74 -10.16 -9.88
CA LEU A 88 5.93 -11.33 -10.23
C LEU A 88 4.44 -11.02 -10.18
N CYS A 89 3.95 -10.35 -9.13
CA CYS A 89 2.55 -9.90 -9.05
C CYS A 89 2.20 -8.97 -10.21
N THR A 90 3.05 -7.98 -10.48
CA THR A 90 2.83 -7.03 -11.59
C THR A 90 2.81 -7.75 -12.94
N PHE A 91 3.74 -8.68 -13.17
CA PHE A 91 3.79 -9.49 -14.40
C PHE A 91 2.51 -10.33 -14.56
N LEU A 92 2.13 -11.06 -13.51
CA LEU A 92 0.92 -11.88 -13.53
C LEU A 92 -0.35 -11.04 -13.72
N GLU A 93 -0.42 -9.86 -13.12
CA GLU A 93 -1.57 -8.96 -13.25
C GLU A 93 -1.74 -8.46 -14.70
N ILE A 94 -0.63 -8.15 -15.38
CA ILE A 94 -0.64 -7.64 -16.75
C ILE A 94 -0.87 -8.77 -17.78
N PHE A 95 -0.17 -9.90 -17.63
CA PHE A 95 -0.12 -10.92 -18.67
C PHE A 95 -1.00 -12.14 -18.38
N LEU A 96 -1.23 -12.49 -17.11
CA LEU A 96 -1.91 -13.72 -16.70
C LEU A 96 -2.89 -13.47 -15.54
N PRO A 97 -3.86 -12.51 -15.65
CA PRO A 97 -4.72 -12.13 -14.53
C PRO A 97 -5.56 -13.28 -13.97
N GLY A 98 -5.94 -14.25 -14.81
CA GLY A 98 -6.63 -15.48 -14.37
C GLY A 98 -5.77 -16.33 -13.45
N ARG A 99 -4.48 -16.49 -13.76
CA ARG A 99 -3.53 -17.24 -12.91
C ARG A 99 -3.28 -16.52 -11.58
N LEU A 100 -3.15 -15.20 -11.61
CA LEU A 100 -3.01 -14.42 -10.37
C LEU A 100 -4.22 -14.64 -9.46
N ARG A 101 -5.45 -14.55 -9.98
CA ARG A 101 -6.68 -14.79 -9.21
C ARG A 101 -6.72 -16.19 -8.61
N GLN A 102 -6.36 -17.24 -9.36
CA GLN A 102 -6.29 -18.61 -8.85
C GLN A 102 -5.27 -18.75 -7.72
N LEU A 103 -4.08 -18.15 -7.87
CA LEU A 103 -3.05 -18.18 -6.83
C LEU A 103 -3.51 -17.46 -5.57
N CYS A 104 -4.11 -16.28 -5.69
CA CYS A 104 -4.67 -15.55 -4.56
C CYS A 104 -5.76 -16.36 -3.85
N ALA A 105 -6.74 -16.94 -4.58
CA ALA A 105 -7.79 -17.77 -4.00
C ALA A 105 -7.21 -18.99 -3.25
N THR A 106 -6.24 -19.69 -3.83
CA THR A 106 -5.59 -20.86 -3.19
C THR A 106 -4.87 -20.47 -1.88
N VAL A 107 -4.29 -19.27 -1.84
CA VAL A 107 -3.63 -18.77 -0.62
C VAL A 107 -4.66 -18.35 0.41
N GLU A 108 -5.73 -17.72 -0.03
CA GLU A 108 -6.83 -17.24 0.81
C GLU A 108 -7.54 -18.38 1.54
N GLU A 109 -7.79 -19.51 0.86
CA GLU A 109 -8.35 -20.71 1.45
C GLU A 109 -7.49 -21.30 2.58
N LYS A 110 -6.19 -21.03 2.58
CA LYS A 110 -5.24 -21.51 3.62
C LYS A 110 -5.10 -20.56 4.78
N ALA A 111 -5.49 -19.30 4.63
CA ALA A 111 -5.42 -18.30 5.67
C ALA A 111 -6.51 -18.53 6.73
N ARG A 112 -6.13 -18.64 7.99
CA ARG A 112 -7.01 -18.92 9.14
C ARG A 112 -6.99 -17.77 10.14
N GLY A 113 -8.11 -17.54 10.82
CA GLY A 113 -8.28 -16.51 11.84
C GLY A 113 -9.48 -15.61 11.51
N GLU A 114 -10.00 -14.94 12.54
CA GLU A 114 -11.16 -14.05 12.40
C GLU A 114 -10.77 -12.69 11.78
N GLY A 115 -9.58 -12.18 12.11
CA GLY A 115 -9.10 -10.90 11.62
C GLY A 115 -7.99 -11.04 10.58
N ILE A 116 -7.86 -10.04 9.69
CA ILE A 116 -6.86 -10.01 8.62
C ILE A 116 -5.42 -10.23 9.13
N LEU A 117 -5.07 -9.68 10.29
CA LEU A 117 -3.73 -9.83 10.87
C LEU A 117 -3.46 -11.24 11.39
N GLU A 118 -4.49 -11.97 11.84
CA GLU A 118 -4.37 -13.38 12.23
C GLU A 118 -4.24 -14.26 11.00
N ARG A 119 -5.03 -13.99 9.97
CA ARG A 119 -4.96 -14.68 8.68
C ARG A 119 -3.57 -14.61 8.08
N ILE A 120 -2.90 -13.45 8.11
CA ILE A 120 -1.50 -13.33 7.67
C ILE A 120 -0.58 -14.21 8.53
N ARG A 121 -0.73 -14.17 9.86
CA ARG A 121 0.14 -14.93 10.78
C ARG A 121 0.00 -16.44 10.59
N SER A 122 -1.17 -16.92 10.22
CA SER A 122 -1.43 -18.34 9.95
C SER A 122 -0.73 -18.86 8.70
N LEU A 123 -0.37 -18.00 7.77
CA LEU A 123 0.33 -18.36 6.54
C LEU A 123 1.84 -18.51 6.79
N PRO A 124 2.50 -19.56 6.24
CA PRO A 124 3.93 -19.69 6.31
C PRO A 124 4.62 -18.52 5.58
N ARG A 125 5.78 -18.09 6.11
CA ARG A 125 6.59 -17.06 5.44
C ARG A 125 6.98 -17.50 4.03
N GLY A 126 7.00 -16.57 3.10
CA GLY A 126 7.39 -16.82 1.73
C GLY A 126 6.46 -16.16 0.70
N TRP A 127 6.62 -16.54 -0.58
CA TRP A 127 5.92 -15.89 -1.69
C TRP A 127 4.38 -15.96 -1.57
N ARG A 128 3.81 -17.05 -1.01
CA ARG A 128 2.36 -17.17 -0.80
C ARG A 128 1.83 -16.09 0.14
N ARG A 129 2.52 -15.88 1.26
CA ARG A 129 2.19 -14.82 2.21
C ARG A 129 2.38 -13.43 1.58
N GLY A 130 3.40 -13.25 0.74
CA GLY A 130 3.57 -12.04 -0.05
C GLY A 130 2.39 -11.77 -1.01
N PHE A 131 1.86 -12.78 -1.68
CA PHE A 131 0.66 -12.64 -2.52
C PHE A 131 -0.57 -12.23 -1.70
N PHE A 132 -0.78 -12.85 -0.54
CA PHE A 132 -1.87 -12.49 0.36
C PHE A 132 -1.75 -11.02 0.81
N VAL A 133 -0.55 -10.62 1.25
CA VAL A 133 -0.28 -9.23 1.63
C VAL A 133 -0.51 -8.27 0.47
N GLN A 134 -0.07 -8.61 -0.75
CA GLN A 134 -0.31 -7.78 -1.93
C GLN A 134 -1.81 -7.62 -2.25
N ALA A 135 -2.58 -8.69 -2.09
CA ALA A 135 -4.02 -8.68 -2.38
C ALA A 135 -4.84 -7.90 -1.34
N HIS A 136 -4.41 -7.93 -0.08
CA HIS A 136 -5.18 -7.40 1.06
C HIS A 136 -4.49 -6.24 1.79
N HIS A 137 -3.48 -5.57 1.16
CA HIS A 137 -2.74 -4.53 1.88
C HIS A 137 -3.61 -3.34 2.33
N GLY A 138 -4.70 -3.03 1.64
CA GLY A 138 -5.67 -2.05 2.09
C GLY A 138 -6.31 -2.42 3.43
N GLU A 139 -6.87 -3.65 3.53
CA GLU A 139 -7.46 -4.16 4.77
C GLU A 139 -6.43 -4.28 5.90
N ILE A 140 -5.22 -4.70 5.57
CA ILE A 140 -4.10 -4.78 6.53
C ILE A 140 -3.77 -3.39 7.05
N ALA A 141 -3.66 -2.40 6.17
CA ALA A 141 -3.42 -1.01 6.54
C ALA A 141 -4.54 -0.47 7.43
N GLY A 142 -5.81 -0.71 7.08
CA GLY A 142 -6.95 -0.33 7.90
C GLY A 142 -6.88 -0.91 9.31
N ALA A 143 -6.59 -2.21 9.43
CA ALA A 143 -6.45 -2.86 10.73
C ALA A 143 -5.28 -2.29 11.57
N LEU A 144 -4.16 -1.94 10.92
CA LEU A 144 -3.01 -1.30 11.58
C LEU A 144 -3.35 0.12 12.04
N LEU A 145 -4.05 0.90 11.20
CA LEU A 145 -4.43 2.27 11.50
C LEU A 145 -5.48 2.35 12.62
N ARG A 146 -6.45 1.43 12.68
CA ARG A 146 -7.37 1.33 13.83
C ARG A 146 -6.60 1.09 15.13
N ARG A 147 -5.60 0.22 15.12
CA ARG A 147 -4.72 0.01 16.28
C ARG A 147 -3.87 1.23 16.63
N ALA A 148 -3.53 2.04 15.65
CA ALA A 148 -2.80 3.29 15.82
C ALA A 148 -3.69 4.45 16.32
N GLY A 149 -5.00 4.23 16.53
CA GLY A 149 -5.95 5.25 16.95
C GLY A 149 -6.28 6.29 15.87
N SER A 150 -6.16 5.92 14.60
CA SER A 150 -6.50 6.78 13.48
C SER A 150 -8.00 7.04 13.40
N ALA A 151 -8.39 8.22 12.91
CA ALA A 151 -9.80 8.55 12.67
C ALA A 151 -10.41 7.60 11.63
N GLU A 152 -11.66 7.16 11.85
CA GLU A 152 -12.30 6.14 11.00
C GLU A 152 -12.46 6.60 9.53
N GLU A 153 -12.60 7.88 9.28
CA GLU A 153 -12.63 8.42 7.91
C GLU A 153 -11.30 8.17 7.18
N LEU A 154 -10.16 8.34 7.85
CA LEU A 154 -8.84 8.04 7.32
C LEU A 154 -8.67 6.54 7.10
N VAL A 155 -9.08 5.73 8.08
CA VAL A 155 -9.02 4.26 8.00
C VAL A 155 -9.81 3.76 6.80
N ARG A 156 -11.05 4.22 6.62
CA ARG A 156 -11.91 3.87 5.49
C ARG A 156 -11.26 4.20 4.15
N LEU A 157 -10.73 5.40 3.99
CA LEU A 157 -10.06 5.81 2.74
C LEU A 157 -8.87 4.89 2.41
N VAL A 158 -8.08 4.54 3.42
CA VAL A 158 -6.92 3.66 3.25
C VAL A 158 -7.35 2.21 3.01
N GLU A 159 -8.33 1.70 3.73
CA GLU A 159 -8.82 0.32 3.60
C GLU A 159 -9.44 0.07 2.23
N GLU A 160 -10.20 1.04 1.73
CA GLU A 160 -10.96 0.92 0.48
C GLU A 160 -10.19 1.38 -0.78
N HIS A 161 -8.95 1.87 -0.66
CA HIS A 161 -8.24 2.46 -1.81
C HIS A 161 -8.08 1.50 -3.00
N GLN A 162 -8.09 0.18 -2.76
CA GLN A 162 -8.00 -0.87 -3.79
C GLN A 162 -9.35 -1.18 -4.46
N HIS A 163 -10.46 -0.75 -3.85
CA HIS A 163 -11.81 -1.02 -4.32
C HIS A 163 -12.34 0.10 -5.21
N GLU A 164 -13.52 -0.10 -5.79
CA GLU A 164 -14.21 0.96 -6.53
C GLU A 164 -14.52 2.14 -5.60
N PRO A 165 -14.14 3.37 -5.98
CA PRO A 165 -14.26 4.53 -5.11
C PRO A 165 -15.73 4.88 -4.87
N ARG A 166 -16.11 5.05 -3.60
CA ARG A 166 -17.47 5.36 -3.18
C ARG A 166 -17.79 6.86 -3.14
N ASP A 167 -16.75 7.69 -3.07
CA ASP A 167 -16.88 9.15 -2.98
C ASP A 167 -15.74 9.86 -3.73
N GLU A 168 -15.81 11.20 -3.76
CA GLU A 168 -14.81 12.04 -4.43
C GLU A 168 -13.41 11.89 -3.84
N LYS A 169 -13.28 11.79 -2.52
CA LYS A 169 -11.97 11.65 -1.86
C LYS A 169 -11.32 10.31 -2.23
N ALA A 170 -12.08 9.21 -2.18
CA ALA A 170 -11.62 7.89 -2.59
C ALA A 170 -11.20 7.89 -4.07
N ARG A 171 -11.96 8.57 -4.94
CA ARG A 171 -11.63 8.69 -6.37
C ARG A 171 -10.33 9.48 -6.58
N ARG A 172 -10.13 10.60 -5.89
CA ARG A 172 -8.91 11.40 -5.97
C ARG A 172 -7.69 10.62 -5.48
N LEU A 173 -7.83 9.87 -4.38
CA LEU A 173 -6.76 9.02 -3.84
C LEU A 173 -6.36 7.96 -4.87
N ARG A 174 -7.33 7.23 -5.44
CA ARG A 174 -7.10 6.21 -6.47
C ARG A 174 -6.47 6.79 -7.75
N GLN A 175 -6.95 7.93 -8.23
CA GLN A 175 -6.35 8.59 -9.39
C GLN A 175 -4.89 8.99 -9.18
N ALA A 176 -4.55 9.43 -7.97
CA ALA A 176 -3.17 9.77 -7.62
C ALA A 176 -2.28 8.52 -7.56
N ASP A 177 -2.80 7.39 -7.08
CA ASP A 177 -2.12 6.09 -7.04
C ASP A 177 -1.91 5.52 -8.46
N ASP A 178 -2.96 5.48 -9.27
CA ASP A 178 -2.93 4.97 -10.65
C ASP A 178 -1.99 5.79 -11.57
N ALA A 179 -1.67 7.02 -11.22
CA ALA A 179 -0.81 7.90 -12.01
C ALA A 179 0.69 7.79 -11.67
N LEU A 180 1.08 6.92 -10.73
CA LEU A 180 2.45 6.66 -10.25
C LEU A 180 2.81 5.19 -10.33
#